data_2f0ba3a1ed02ae7fccf9dad206314563
#
_entry.id   2f0ba3a1ed02ae7fccf9dad206314563
#
_cell.length_a   1.000
_cell.length_b   1.000
_cell.length_c   1.000
_cell.angle_alpha   90.00
_cell.angle_beta   90.00
_cell.angle_gamma   90.00
#
_symmetry.space_group_name_H-M   'P 1'
#
loop_
_entity.id
_entity.type
_entity.pdbx_description
1 polymer ?
#
loop_
_entity_poly.entity_id
_entity_poly.type
_entity_poly.pdbx_seq_one_letter_code
_entity_poly.pdbx_strand_id
1 'polypeptide(L)'
;MSITDTKQAGAMDTAQDKVRSLWVPLREMNLLLPNVAVAEIGSYRAPQAQADVPEWFLGMVKWREQSIPVISLEAVCGLNVPSNPVFSRLMIVNSVSPGSPVEHYAIVTAGLPGLIQFGDETAEEIVEYEGDGLKCIVRIGQEQAVIPDLDFLQGLLEGQLDKVA
;
A
#
# COMPACT_ATOMS: atom_id res chain seq x y z
N MET A 1 8.63 44.62 -6.82
CA MET A 1 7.33 44.10 -6.41
C MET A 1 7.00 42.77 -7.08
N SER A 2 7.06 42.68 -8.39
CA SER A 2 6.78 41.43 -9.10
C SER A 2 7.75 40.28 -8.75
N ILE A 3 8.98 40.61 -8.37
CA ILE A 3 9.99 39.61 -8.00
C ILE A 3 9.62 38.89 -6.72
N THR A 4 9.02 39.59 -5.75
CA THR A 4 8.61 39.01 -4.47
C THR A 4 7.43 38.04 -4.66
N ASP A 5 6.49 38.38 -5.51
CA ASP A 5 5.33 37.53 -5.80
C ASP A 5 5.75 36.24 -6.52
N THR A 6 6.72 36.34 -7.43
CA THR A 6 7.25 35.18 -8.14
C THR A 6 7.93 34.20 -7.18
N LYS A 7 8.65 34.73 -6.18
CA LYS A 7 9.30 33.90 -5.16
C LYS A 7 8.29 33.13 -4.30
N GLN A 8 7.20 33.79 -3.92
CA GLN A 8 6.15 33.15 -3.14
C GLN A 8 5.42 32.06 -3.92
N ALA A 9 5.16 32.32 -5.19
CA ALA A 9 4.53 31.32 -6.06
C ALA A 9 5.39 30.07 -6.19
N GLY A 10 6.71 30.25 -6.35
CA GLY A 10 7.62 29.10 -6.42
C GLY A 10 7.67 28.29 -5.16
N ALA A 11 7.64 28.94 -3.99
CA ALA A 11 7.61 28.24 -2.72
C ALA A 11 6.29 27.48 -2.50
N MET A 12 5.18 28.02 -2.96
CA MET A 12 3.88 27.35 -2.88
C MET A 12 3.83 26.12 -3.79
N ASP A 13 4.38 26.22 -4.98
CA ASP A 13 4.44 25.10 -5.92
C ASP A 13 5.25 23.94 -5.34
N THR A 14 6.37 24.22 -4.68
CA THR A 14 7.21 23.22 -4.04
C THR A 14 6.44 22.51 -2.90
N ALA A 15 5.63 23.26 -2.14
CA ALA A 15 4.84 22.69 -1.05
C ALA A 15 3.71 21.81 -1.59
N GLN A 16 3.15 22.13 -2.77
CA GLN A 16 2.10 21.34 -3.40
C GLN A 16 2.60 20.02 -4.00
N ASP A 17 3.88 19.94 -4.31
CA ASP A 17 4.49 18.75 -4.87
C ASP A 17 4.67 17.63 -3.83
N LYS A 18 4.45 17.93 -2.54
CA LYS A 18 4.53 16.93 -1.47
C LYS A 18 3.20 16.19 -1.33
N VAL A 19 3.29 14.87 -1.30
CA VAL A 19 2.13 14.01 -1.18
C VAL A 19 2.01 13.53 0.26
N ARG A 20 0.80 13.66 0.83
CA ARG A 20 0.51 13.04 2.11
C ARG A 20 0.54 11.54 1.95
N SER A 21 1.41 10.90 2.68
CA SER A 21 1.66 9.47 2.55
C SER A 21 1.60 8.78 3.89
N LEU A 22 1.30 7.49 3.85
CA LEU A 22 1.33 6.63 5.01
C LEU A 22 2.61 5.81 4.99
N TRP A 23 3.30 5.81 6.11
CA TRP A 23 4.41 4.91 6.40
C TRP A 23 3.85 3.75 7.19
N VAL A 24 3.80 2.58 6.57
CA VAL A 24 3.08 1.43 7.11
C VAL A 24 4.08 0.31 7.40
N PRO A 25 4.26 -0.08 8.67
CA PRO A 25 5.17 -1.17 8.96
C PRO A 25 4.57 -2.51 8.51
N LEU A 26 5.34 -3.25 7.75
CA LEU A 26 5.12 -4.66 7.48
C LEU A 26 6.20 -5.44 8.24
N ARG A 27 6.14 -6.75 8.20
CA ARG A 27 7.07 -7.55 8.99
C ARG A 27 8.51 -7.45 8.50
N GLU A 28 8.68 -7.53 7.17
CA GLU A 28 10.00 -7.56 6.57
C GLU A 28 10.38 -6.24 5.91
N MET A 29 9.46 -5.27 5.86
CA MET A 29 9.68 -4.01 5.16
C MET A 29 8.72 -2.96 5.67
N ASN A 30 8.98 -1.71 5.32
CA ASN A 30 8.03 -0.61 5.53
C ASN A 30 7.42 -0.24 4.19
N LEU A 31 6.13 0.04 4.20
CA LEU A 31 5.39 0.37 3.00
C LEU A 31 5.11 1.87 2.98
N LEU A 32 5.28 2.49 1.84
CA LEU A 32 4.99 3.91 1.65
C LEU A 32 3.98 4.05 0.52
N LEU A 33 2.83 4.64 0.81
CA LEU A 33 1.80 4.85 -0.22
C LEU A 33 1.01 6.12 0.07
N PRO A 34 0.39 6.71 -0.97
CA PRO A 34 -0.40 7.92 -0.76
C PRO A 34 -1.57 7.67 0.18
N ASN A 35 -1.85 8.63 1.04
CA ASN A 35 -2.97 8.53 1.98
C ASN A 35 -4.30 8.28 1.26
N VAL A 36 -4.48 8.88 0.07
CA VAL A 36 -5.72 8.74 -0.70
C VAL A 36 -5.95 7.31 -1.22
N ALA A 37 -4.90 6.49 -1.27
CA ALA A 37 -5.02 5.10 -1.68
C ALA A 37 -5.65 4.22 -0.60
N VAL A 38 -5.71 4.70 0.64
CA VAL A 38 -6.17 3.92 1.78
C VAL A 38 -7.56 4.39 2.21
N ALA A 39 -8.52 3.47 2.22
CA ALA A 39 -9.88 3.77 2.66
C ALA A 39 -9.99 3.77 4.19
N GLU A 40 -9.34 2.81 4.85
CA GLU A 40 -9.46 2.64 6.29
C GLU A 40 -8.34 1.74 6.79
N ILE A 41 -7.95 1.93 8.04
CA ILE A 41 -7.08 0.99 8.74
C ILE A 41 -7.84 0.51 9.96
N GLY A 42 -8.15 -0.77 9.98
CA GLY A 42 -8.97 -1.37 11.02
C GLY A 42 -8.25 -2.47 11.78
N SER A 43 -8.94 -2.99 12.78
CA SER A 43 -8.46 -4.10 13.57
C SER A 43 -8.30 -5.35 12.71
N TYR A 44 -7.31 -6.17 13.06
CA TYR A 44 -7.12 -7.43 12.38
C TYR A 44 -8.29 -8.37 12.67
N ARG A 45 -8.77 -8.99 11.62
CA ARG A 45 -9.71 -10.11 11.69
C ARG A 45 -9.18 -11.19 10.76
N ALA A 46 -9.21 -12.43 11.22
CA ALA A 46 -8.74 -13.54 10.41
C ALA A 46 -9.60 -13.68 9.15
N PRO A 47 -9.00 -13.66 7.95
CA PRO A 47 -9.76 -13.87 6.74
C PRO A 47 -10.25 -15.30 6.64
N GLN A 48 -11.37 -15.47 5.95
CA GLN A 48 -11.87 -16.80 5.66
C GLN A 48 -11.02 -17.41 4.57
N ALA A 49 -10.22 -18.40 4.93
CA ALA A 49 -9.30 -19.05 4.01
C ALA A 49 -10.06 -19.81 2.92
N GLN A 50 -9.45 -19.88 1.74
CA GLN A 50 -9.97 -20.62 0.61
C GLN A 50 -8.96 -21.67 0.18
N ALA A 51 -9.44 -22.77 -0.39
CA ALA A 51 -8.60 -23.84 -0.89
C ALA A 51 -8.05 -23.49 -2.28
N ASP A 52 -6.87 -24.03 -2.60
CA ASP A 52 -6.27 -23.96 -3.92
C ASP A 52 -6.00 -22.51 -4.41
N VAL A 53 -5.58 -21.66 -3.47
CA VAL A 53 -5.21 -20.27 -3.76
C VAL A 53 -3.71 -20.07 -3.51
N PRO A 54 -3.09 -19.05 -4.14
CA PRO A 54 -1.69 -18.73 -3.87
C PRO A 54 -1.46 -18.30 -2.42
N GLU A 55 -0.23 -18.42 -1.94
CA GLU A 55 0.13 -18.04 -0.57
C GLU A 55 -0.17 -16.58 -0.24
N TRP A 56 -0.08 -15.70 -1.23
CA TRP A 56 -0.34 -14.29 -1.00
C TRP A 56 -1.83 -13.96 -0.82
N PHE A 57 -2.72 -14.85 -1.25
CA PHE A 57 -4.17 -14.67 -1.10
C PHE A 57 -4.61 -15.34 0.20
N LEU A 58 -4.85 -14.52 1.22
CA LEU A 58 -5.11 -15.04 2.57
C LEU A 58 -6.58 -15.43 2.78
N GLY A 59 -7.48 -14.93 1.95
CA GLY A 59 -8.89 -15.24 2.06
C GLY A 59 -9.75 -14.00 1.89
N MET A 60 -10.98 -14.08 2.38
CA MET A 60 -11.96 -13.00 2.28
C MET A 60 -12.34 -12.50 3.67
N VAL A 61 -12.65 -11.23 3.79
CA VAL A 61 -13.12 -10.64 5.04
C VAL A 61 -14.28 -9.70 4.74
N LYS A 62 -15.21 -9.60 5.67
CA LYS A 62 -16.31 -8.65 5.55
C LYS A 62 -15.88 -7.26 5.97
N TRP A 63 -16.19 -6.29 5.13
CA TRP A 63 -15.91 -4.87 5.39
C TRP A 63 -17.06 -4.04 4.80
N ARG A 64 -17.72 -3.26 5.63
CA ARG A 64 -18.86 -2.42 5.22
C ARG A 64 -19.88 -3.17 4.34
N GLU A 65 -20.33 -4.32 4.82
CA GLU A 65 -21.30 -5.18 4.15
C GLU A 65 -20.83 -5.78 2.82
N GLN A 66 -19.55 -5.62 2.51
CA GLN A 66 -18.91 -6.24 1.36
C GLN A 66 -17.96 -7.32 1.81
N SER A 67 -17.74 -8.29 0.94
CA SER A 67 -16.68 -9.28 1.14
C SER A 67 -15.51 -8.88 0.26
N ILE A 68 -14.36 -8.59 0.88
CA ILE A 68 -13.18 -8.13 0.16
C ILE A 68 -12.03 -9.10 0.34
N PRO A 69 -11.15 -9.22 -0.67
CA PRO A 69 -9.97 -10.09 -0.56
C PRO A 69 -8.92 -9.51 0.37
N VAL A 70 -8.22 -10.39 1.05
CA VAL A 70 -7.12 -10.03 1.96
C VAL A 70 -5.83 -10.65 1.42
N ILE A 71 -4.79 -9.84 1.30
CA ILE A 71 -3.52 -10.29 0.76
C ILE A 71 -2.37 -10.03 1.72
N SER A 72 -1.30 -10.79 1.53
CA SER A 72 0.00 -10.53 2.13
C SER A 72 0.92 -9.96 1.04
N LEU A 73 1.27 -8.69 1.14
CA LEU A 73 2.19 -8.09 0.19
C LEU A 73 3.57 -8.74 0.27
N GLU A 74 3.98 -9.14 1.47
CA GLU A 74 5.24 -9.84 1.67
C GLU A 74 5.30 -11.13 0.85
N ALA A 75 4.21 -11.90 0.86
CA ALA A 75 4.13 -13.12 0.06
C ALA A 75 4.09 -12.83 -1.45
N VAL A 76 3.46 -11.75 -1.88
CA VAL A 76 3.52 -11.32 -3.29
C VAL A 76 4.97 -11.10 -3.72
N CYS A 77 5.78 -10.54 -2.82
CA CYS A 77 7.20 -10.27 -3.09
C CYS A 77 8.09 -11.49 -2.87
N GLY A 78 7.52 -12.66 -2.59
CA GLY A 78 8.28 -13.88 -2.36
C GLY A 78 8.86 -14.04 -0.96
N LEU A 79 8.42 -13.21 -0.02
CA LEU A 79 8.84 -13.28 1.37
C LEU A 79 7.86 -14.15 2.18
N ASN A 80 8.25 -14.49 3.40
CA ASN A 80 7.42 -15.32 4.26
C ASN A 80 6.15 -14.58 4.72
N VAL A 81 5.04 -15.31 4.77
CA VAL A 81 3.78 -14.78 5.30
C VAL A 81 3.90 -14.67 6.82
N PRO A 82 3.58 -13.50 7.39
CA PRO A 82 3.61 -13.35 8.85
C PRO A 82 2.61 -14.29 9.53
N SER A 83 3.04 -14.96 10.57
CA SER A 83 2.22 -15.96 11.27
C SER A 83 1.59 -15.45 12.56
N ASN A 84 1.97 -14.26 13.04
CA ASN A 84 1.49 -13.76 14.32
C ASN A 84 0.65 -12.49 14.15
N PRO A 85 -0.68 -12.57 14.35
CA PRO A 85 -1.56 -11.43 14.14
C PRO A 85 -1.68 -10.46 15.32
N VAL A 86 -0.92 -10.63 16.41
CA VAL A 86 -1.15 -9.88 17.65
C VAL A 86 -1.12 -8.37 17.44
N PHE A 87 -0.19 -7.87 16.62
CA PHE A 87 -0.09 -6.44 16.34
C PHE A 87 -0.54 -6.08 14.93
N SER A 88 -1.11 -7.04 14.22
CA SER A 88 -1.53 -6.82 12.84
C SER A 88 -2.76 -5.93 12.74
N ARG A 89 -2.88 -5.26 11.59
CA ARG A 89 -4.04 -4.47 11.21
C ARG A 89 -4.44 -4.85 9.79
N LEU A 90 -5.65 -4.50 9.40
CA LEU A 90 -6.09 -4.60 8.02
C LEU A 90 -6.12 -3.20 7.42
N MET A 91 -5.32 -2.99 6.40
CA MET A 91 -5.30 -1.74 5.65
C MET A 91 -6.15 -1.93 4.41
N ILE A 92 -7.27 -1.25 4.35
CA ILE A 92 -8.20 -1.34 3.22
C ILE A 92 -7.75 -0.37 2.14
N VAL A 93 -7.48 -0.90 0.97
CA VAL A 93 -6.93 -0.16 -0.17
C VAL A 93 -8.00 0.03 -1.23
N ASN A 94 -8.08 1.25 -1.76
CA ASN A 94 -9.02 1.58 -2.84
C ASN A 94 -8.51 1.03 -4.17
N SER A 95 -9.43 0.64 -5.04
CA SER A 95 -9.09 0.27 -6.41
C SER A 95 -8.45 1.43 -7.14
N VAL A 96 -7.44 1.12 -7.97
CA VAL A 96 -6.85 2.09 -8.89
C VAL A 96 -7.48 2.04 -10.28
N SER A 97 -8.38 1.08 -10.50
CA SER A 97 -9.02 0.88 -11.81
C SER A 97 -10.51 1.16 -11.69
N PRO A 98 -11.02 2.25 -12.28
CA PRO A 98 -12.46 2.51 -12.30
C PRO A 98 -13.21 1.37 -12.96
N GLY A 99 -14.30 0.94 -12.35
CA GLY A 99 -15.13 -0.13 -12.88
C GLY A 99 -14.61 -1.54 -12.64
N SER A 100 -13.52 -1.67 -11.89
CA SER A 100 -12.98 -2.99 -11.54
C SER A 100 -13.98 -3.76 -10.67
N PRO A 101 -14.09 -5.09 -10.83
CA PRO A 101 -14.85 -5.92 -9.90
C PRO A 101 -14.24 -5.94 -8.49
N VAL A 102 -12.97 -5.58 -8.36
CA VAL A 102 -12.29 -5.43 -7.07
C VAL A 102 -12.24 -3.96 -6.71
N GLU A 103 -13.25 -3.48 -6.00
CA GLU A 103 -13.29 -2.07 -5.58
C GLU A 103 -12.41 -1.79 -4.37
N HIS A 104 -12.25 -2.77 -3.50
CA HIS A 104 -11.42 -2.68 -2.30
C HIS A 104 -10.77 -4.01 -2.01
N TYR A 105 -9.61 -3.96 -1.39
CA TYR A 105 -8.93 -5.14 -0.87
C TYR A 105 -8.14 -4.75 0.37
N ALA A 106 -7.74 -5.73 1.16
CA ALA A 106 -7.00 -5.47 2.39
C ALA A 106 -5.59 -6.02 2.31
N ILE A 107 -4.65 -5.27 2.85
CA ILE A 107 -3.27 -5.72 3.07
C ILE A 107 -3.08 -5.86 4.57
N VAL A 108 -2.55 -7.00 5.01
CA VAL A 108 -2.22 -7.21 6.41
C VAL A 108 -0.94 -6.44 6.74
N THR A 109 -1.00 -5.60 7.77
CA THR A 109 0.15 -4.81 8.21
C THR A 109 0.63 -5.31 9.57
N ALA A 110 1.86 -4.94 9.95
CA ALA A 110 2.47 -5.40 11.19
C ALA A 110 2.33 -4.39 12.35
N GLY A 111 1.70 -3.25 12.11
CA GLY A 111 1.54 -2.24 13.14
C GLY A 111 0.77 -1.03 12.67
N LEU A 112 0.77 0.01 13.48
CA LEU A 112 0.06 1.24 13.17
C LEU A 112 0.86 2.09 12.19
N PRO A 113 0.20 2.67 11.20
CA PRO A 113 0.86 3.54 10.24
C PRO A 113 1.17 4.91 10.83
N GLY A 114 2.21 5.55 10.27
CA GLY A 114 2.51 6.95 10.52
C GLY A 114 2.19 7.77 9.29
N LEU A 115 1.81 9.03 9.51
CA LEU A 115 1.56 9.96 8.43
C LEU A 115 2.83 10.77 8.16
N ILE A 116 3.27 10.81 6.90
CA ILE A 116 4.42 11.63 6.50
C ILE A 116 4.08 12.38 5.22
N GLN A 117 4.82 13.45 4.97
CA GLN A 117 4.77 14.15 3.70
C GLN A 117 5.97 13.70 2.86
N PHE A 118 5.67 13.08 1.73
CA PHE A 118 6.68 12.53 0.85
C PHE A 118 6.78 13.33 -0.44
N GLY A 119 8.01 13.62 -0.84
CA GLY A 119 8.32 14.27 -2.11
C GLY A 119 9.78 14.03 -2.46
N ASP A 120 10.21 14.47 -3.63
CA ASP A 120 11.56 14.24 -4.11
C ASP A 120 12.63 14.78 -3.15
N GLU A 121 12.30 15.86 -2.42
CA GLU A 121 13.20 16.45 -1.43
C GLU A 121 13.37 15.59 -0.19
N THR A 122 12.39 14.73 0.10
CA THR A 122 12.37 13.90 1.31
C THR A 122 13.18 12.63 1.11
N ALA A 123 13.17 12.08 -0.10
CA ALA A 123 13.85 10.83 -0.40
C ALA A 123 15.32 11.12 -0.70
N GLU A 124 16.24 10.43 -0.01
CA GLU A 124 17.67 10.52 -0.27
C GLU A 124 18.07 9.64 -1.44
N GLU A 125 17.39 8.54 -1.63
CA GLU A 125 17.69 7.59 -2.68
C GLU A 125 16.41 6.88 -3.12
N ILE A 126 16.23 6.76 -4.43
CA ILE A 126 15.11 6.02 -5.01
C ILE A 126 15.70 5.00 -5.97
N VAL A 127 15.40 3.73 -5.75
CA VAL A 127 15.90 2.62 -6.57
C VAL A 127 14.70 1.87 -7.14
N GLU A 128 14.66 1.72 -8.47
CA GLU A 128 13.62 0.94 -9.10
C GLU A 128 13.72 -0.53 -8.69
N TYR A 129 12.58 -1.16 -8.51
CA TYR A 129 12.50 -2.56 -8.13
C TYR A 129 12.02 -3.38 -9.33
N GLU A 130 12.79 -4.37 -9.69
CA GLU A 130 12.50 -5.19 -10.87
C GLU A 130 11.63 -6.42 -10.59
N GLY A 131 11.30 -6.67 -9.33
CA GLY A 131 10.44 -7.79 -8.96
C GLY A 131 8.95 -7.45 -8.99
N ASP A 132 8.12 -8.44 -8.71
CA ASP A 132 6.67 -8.28 -8.68
C ASP A 132 6.21 -7.60 -7.39
N GLY A 133 5.18 -6.77 -7.53
CA GLY A 133 4.48 -6.18 -6.38
C GLY A 133 4.98 -4.83 -5.91
N LEU A 134 6.20 -4.43 -6.26
CA LEU A 134 6.80 -3.17 -5.84
C LEU A 134 7.23 -2.35 -7.04
N LYS A 135 7.12 -1.03 -6.94
CA LYS A 135 7.65 -0.10 -7.95
C LYS A 135 9.08 0.28 -7.67
N CYS A 136 9.35 0.67 -6.43
CA CYS A 136 10.67 1.15 -6.08
C CYS A 136 10.90 1.07 -4.58
N ILE A 137 12.15 1.24 -4.21
CA ILE A 137 12.60 1.32 -2.82
C ILE A 137 13.10 2.74 -2.60
N VAL A 138 12.65 3.37 -1.51
CA VAL A 138 13.08 4.71 -1.16
C VAL A 138 13.78 4.69 0.18
N ARG A 139 14.79 5.53 0.33
CA ARG A 139 15.50 5.71 1.59
C ARG A 139 15.27 7.13 2.10
N ILE A 140 14.85 7.20 3.36
CA ILE A 140 14.61 8.48 4.04
C ILE A 140 15.37 8.41 5.38
N GLY A 141 16.46 9.18 5.48
CA GLY A 141 17.34 9.09 6.64
C GLY A 141 17.99 7.71 6.70
N GLN A 142 17.86 7.04 7.83
CA GLN A 142 18.39 5.68 8.03
C GLN A 142 17.34 4.60 7.78
N GLU A 143 16.13 5.00 7.42
CA GLU A 143 15.04 4.08 7.18
C GLU A 143 14.77 3.89 5.71
N GLN A 144 14.22 2.73 5.38
CA GLN A 144 13.94 2.34 4.02
C GLN A 144 12.49 1.91 3.92
N ALA A 145 11.82 2.32 2.84
CA ALA A 145 10.46 1.93 2.57
C ALA A 145 10.31 1.50 1.12
N VAL A 146 9.27 0.74 0.85
CA VAL A 146 8.96 0.28 -0.49
C VAL A 146 7.66 0.93 -0.96
N ILE A 147 7.61 1.30 -2.22
CA ILE A 147 6.39 1.81 -2.83
C ILE A 147 5.75 0.66 -3.60
N PRO A 148 4.50 0.29 -3.25
CA PRO A 148 3.84 -0.83 -3.90
C PRO A 148 3.41 -0.47 -5.32
N ASP A 149 3.38 -1.47 -6.18
CA ASP A 149 2.80 -1.33 -7.51
C ASP A 149 1.31 -1.67 -7.43
N LEU A 150 0.50 -0.65 -7.23
CA LEU A 150 -0.93 -0.83 -7.03
C LEU A 150 -1.63 -1.33 -8.29
N ASP A 151 -1.15 -0.97 -9.47
CA ASP A 151 -1.69 -1.51 -10.72
C ASP A 151 -1.43 -3.01 -10.84
N PHE A 152 -0.24 -3.44 -10.47
CA PHE A 152 0.11 -4.85 -10.48
C PHE A 152 -0.76 -5.64 -9.50
N LEU A 153 -0.92 -5.13 -8.27
CA LEU A 153 -1.74 -5.78 -7.25
C LEU A 153 -3.21 -5.87 -7.68
N GLN A 154 -3.71 -4.82 -8.30
CA GLN A 154 -5.08 -4.78 -8.78
C GLN A 154 -5.31 -5.87 -9.84
N GLY A 155 -4.41 -5.96 -10.82
CA GLY A 155 -4.49 -6.98 -11.86
C GLY A 155 -4.36 -8.40 -11.32
N LEU A 156 -3.49 -8.58 -10.34
CA LEU A 156 -3.28 -9.86 -9.69
C LEU A 156 -4.56 -10.35 -9.00
N LEU A 157 -5.24 -9.43 -8.28
CA LEU A 157 -6.49 -9.73 -7.59
C LEU A 157 -7.64 -10.01 -8.55
N GLU A 158 -7.75 -9.23 -9.61
CA GLU A 158 -8.77 -9.43 -10.63
C GLU A 158 -8.63 -10.82 -11.27
N GLY A 159 -7.41 -11.21 -11.59
CA GLY A 159 -7.15 -12.53 -12.14
C GLY A 159 -7.47 -13.66 -11.16
N GLN A 160 -7.18 -13.47 -9.89
CA GLN A 160 -7.44 -14.49 -8.87
C GLN A 160 -8.95 -14.65 -8.60
N LEU A 161 -9.69 -13.56 -8.55
CA LEU A 161 -11.12 -13.63 -8.31
C LEU A 161 -11.87 -14.26 -9.50
N ASP A 162 -11.41 -14.06 -10.71
CA ASP A 162 -11.97 -14.72 -11.89
C ASP A 162 -11.85 -16.24 -11.79
N LYS A 163 -10.75 -16.73 -11.22
CA LYS A 163 -10.53 -18.18 -11.07
C LYS A 163 -11.41 -18.79 -9.97
N VAL A 164 -11.77 -18.00 -8.96
CA VAL A 164 -12.57 -18.47 -7.83
C VAL A 164 -14.05 -18.35 -8.11
N ALA A 165 -14.44 -17.46 -8.99
CA ALA A 165 -15.83 -17.31 -9.43
C ALA A 165 -16.20 -18.43 -10.42
#